data_b8906fbeef809723b102ac722bee4000
#
_entry.id   b8906fbeef809723b102ac722bee4000
#
_cell.length_a   1.000
_cell.length_b   1.000
_cell.length_c   1.000
_cell.angle_alpha   90.00
_cell.angle_beta   90.00
_cell.angle_gamma   90.00
#
_symmetry.space_group_name_H-M   'P 1'
#
loop_
_entity.id
_entity.type
_entity.pdbx_description
1 polymer ?
#
loop_
_entity_poly.entity_id
_entity_poly.type
_entity_poly.pdbx_seq_one_letter_code
_entity_poly.pdbx_strand_id
1 'polypeptide(L)'
;VTCLKKMKLVGVLAFATVDSEGAPQIRNISAIHYEPDALYFFTARGKNFCKELMEDGRVQILAYTKYKEMIRLSGKAYAVPENEQKKWMDVIFEEQPYLANVYPGDTREIGIKIYFLCCHFCQFV
;
A
#
# COMPACT_ATOMS: atom_id res chain seq x y z
N VAL A 1 7.60 4.61 14.01
CA VAL A 1 8.34 5.67 13.34
C VAL A 1 7.42 6.85 13.09
N THR A 2 7.93 8.07 13.31
CA THR A 2 7.13 9.30 13.22
C THR A 2 6.51 9.50 11.83
N CYS A 3 7.24 9.20 10.76
CA CYS A 3 6.70 9.33 9.40
C CYS A 3 5.46 8.47 9.18
N LEU A 4 5.51 7.20 9.57
CA LEU A 4 4.39 6.29 9.38
C LEU A 4 3.18 6.70 10.22
N LYS A 5 3.40 7.18 11.43
CA LYS A 5 2.33 7.69 12.28
C LYS A 5 1.59 8.87 11.64
N LYS A 6 2.34 9.80 11.06
CA LYS A 6 1.76 10.95 10.39
C LYS A 6 1.04 10.56 9.10
N MET A 7 1.59 9.61 8.34
CA MET A 7 0.96 9.09 7.13
C MET A 7 -0.38 8.42 7.45
N LYS A 8 -0.45 7.69 8.55
CA LYS A 8 -1.68 7.07 9.00
C LYS A 8 -2.78 8.11 9.25
N LEU A 9 -2.42 9.26 9.79
CA LEU A 9 -3.39 10.34 10.04
C LEU A 9 -3.89 10.98 8.75
N VAL A 10 -3.09 10.99 7.69
CA VAL A 10 -3.51 11.49 6.38
C VAL A 10 -4.56 10.58 5.76
N GLY A 11 -4.37 9.28 5.84
CA GLY A 11 -5.33 8.27 5.38
C GLY A 11 -5.17 7.88 3.92
N VAL A 12 -5.28 8.83 2.99
CA VAL A 12 -5.13 8.55 1.55
C VAL A 12 -3.75 9.01 1.12
N LEU A 13 -2.97 8.09 0.57
CA LEU A 13 -1.59 8.36 0.16
C LEU A 13 -1.45 8.19 -1.36
N ALA A 14 -0.58 8.98 -1.97
CA ALA A 14 -0.25 8.85 -3.38
C ALA A 14 0.91 7.87 -3.53
N PHE A 15 0.70 6.79 -4.26
CA PHE A 15 1.69 5.76 -4.54
C PHE A 15 2.16 5.87 -5.98
N ALA A 16 3.46 6.05 -6.19
CA ALA A 16 4.06 6.04 -7.51
C ALA A 16 4.84 4.75 -7.72
N THR A 17 4.67 4.14 -8.87
CA THR A 17 5.36 2.91 -9.27
C THR A 17 5.91 3.06 -10.67
N VAL A 18 6.59 2.02 -11.17
CA VAL A 18 7.18 2.01 -12.50
C VAL A 18 6.60 0.82 -13.27
N ASP A 19 6.14 1.06 -14.49
CA ASP A 19 5.61 -0.02 -15.34
C ASP A 19 6.74 -0.76 -16.09
N SER A 20 6.37 -1.75 -16.90
CA SER A 20 7.32 -2.58 -17.62
C SER A 20 8.13 -1.81 -18.67
N GLU A 21 7.66 -0.64 -19.08
CA GLU A 21 8.35 0.21 -20.05
C GLU A 21 9.20 1.31 -19.37
N GLY A 22 9.25 1.31 -18.04
CA GLY A 22 10.00 2.31 -17.29
C GLY A 22 9.23 3.61 -17.07
N ALA A 23 7.96 3.67 -17.43
CA ALA A 23 7.15 4.86 -17.25
C ALA A 23 6.59 4.93 -15.83
N PRO A 24 6.59 6.11 -15.20
CA PRO A 24 6.02 6.26 -13.87
C PRO A 24 4.49 6.24 -13.90
N GLN A 25 3.90 5.62 -12.89
CA GLN A 25 2.45 5.56 -12.70
C GLN A 25 2.14 6.01 -11.30
N ILE A 26 1.00 6.66 -11.09
CA ILE A 26 0.61 7.15 -9.76
C ILE A 26 -0.89 6.96 -9.51
N ARG A 27 -1.24 6.65 -8.27
CA ARG A 27 -2.64 6.51 -7.83
C ARG A 27 -2.74 6.73 -6.32
N ASN A 28 -3.96 6.99 -5.85
CA ASN A 28 -4.23 7.12 -4.42
C ASN A 28 -4.58 5.74 -3.84
N ILE A 29 -4.03 5.46 -2.66
CA ILE A 29 -4.30 4.23 -1.91
C ILE A 29 -4.73 4.62 -0.50
N SER A 30 -5.81 4.03 -0.01
CA SER A 30 -6.33 4.30 1.34
C SER A 30 -6.47 3.07 2.22
N ALA A 31 -6.49 1.88 1.63
CA ALA A 31 -6.65 0.63 2.39
C ALA A 31 -5.28 0.14 2.87
N ILE A 32 -4.78 0.79 3.92
CA ILE A 32 -3.41 0.56 4.42
C ILE A 32 -3.46 0.22 5.90
N HIS A 33 -2.72 -0.83 6.27
CA HIS A 33 -2.46 -1.16 7.67
C HIS A 33 -1.02 -0.77 7.99
N TYR A 34 -0.82 -0.11 9.13
CA TYR A 34 0.48 0.39 9.56
C TYR A 34 1.01 -0.42 10.74
N GLU A 35 2.26 -0.88 10.60
CA GLU A 35 3.06 -1.44 11.68
C GLU A 35 4.17 -0.42 12.01
N PRO A 36 4.91 -0.58 13.12
CA PRO A 36 5.92 0.42 13.51
C PRO A 36 7.00 0.69 12.45
N ASP A 37 7.34 -0.28 11.62
CA ASP A 37 8.44 -0.16 10.66
C ASP A 37 8.05 -0.54 9.23
N ALA A 38 6.76 -0.80 8.98
CA ALA A 38 6.30 -1.22 7.67
C ALA A 38 4.84 -0.86 7.48
N LEU A 39 4.39 -0.85 6.24
CA LEU A 39 2.97 -0.75 5.95
C LEU A 39 2.54 -1.89 5.02
N TYR A 40 1.27 -2.27 5.14
CA TYR A 40 0.66 -3.34 4.37
C TYR A 40 -0.51 -2.78 3.58
N PHE A 41 -0.61 -3.16 2.33
CA PHE A 41 -1.69 -2.71 1.45
C PHE A 41 -2.02 -3.82 0.46
N PHE A 42 -3.08 -3.63 -0.32
CA PHE A 42 -3.46 -4.63 -1.30
C PHE A 42 -3.81 -4.00 -2.64
N THR A 43 -3.81 -4.83 -3.68
CA THR A 43 -4.29 -4.47 -5.00
C THR A 43 -5.04 -5.65 -5.61
N ALA A 44 -5.95 -5.36 -6.51
CA ALA A 44 -6.64 -6.40 -7.27
C ALA A 44 -5.64 -7.07 -8.23
N ARG A 45 -5.68 -8.39 -8.31
CA ARG A 45 -4.69 -9.17 -9.07
C ARG A 45 -4.65 -8.85 -10.56
N GLY A 46 -5.74 -8.42 -11.14
CA GLY A 46 -5.78 -8.09 -12.57
C GLY A 46 -5.37 -6.68 -12.92
N LYS A 47 -5.05 -5.83 -11.93
CA LYS A 47 -4.71 -4.44 -12.19
C LYS A 47 -3.25 -4.23 -12.56
N ASN A 48 -2.99 -3.15 -13.32
CA ASN A 48 -1.63 -2.76 -13.66
C ASN A 48 -0.76 -2.51 -12.44
N PHE A 49 -1.35 -1.98 -11.37
CA PHE A 49 -0.64 -1.77 -10.10
C PHE A 49 -0.03 -3.08 -9.58
N CYS A 50 -0.81 -4.15 -9.57
CA CYS A 50 -0.33 -5.45 -9.13
C CYS A 50 0.84 -5.93 -10.00
N LYS A 51 0.69 -5.80 -11.32
CA LYS A 51 1.73 -6.18 -12.27
C LYS A 51 3.02 -5.38 -12.06
N GLU A 52 2.91 -4.07 -11.86
CA GLU A 52 4.06 -3.19 -11.62
C GLU A 52 4.80 -3.59 -10.34
N LEU A 53 4.07 -3.92 -9.28
CA LEU A 53 4.67 -4.35 -8.03
C LEU A 53 5.36 -5.71 -8.17
N MET A 54 4.79 -6.62 -8.94
CA MET A 54 5.38 -7.94 -9.16
C MET A 54 6.65 -7.88 -10.01
N GLU A 55 6.68 -7.00 -10.99
CA GLU A 55 7.80 -6.91 -11.94
C GLU A 55 8.95 -6.05 -11.43
N ASP A 56 8.65 -4.94 -10.76
CA ASP A 56 9.68 -3.97 -10.34
C ASP A 56 9.72 -3.81 -8.82
N GLY A 57 8.59 -3.50 -8.21
CA GLY A 57 8.47 -3.35 -6.75
C GLY A 57 8.90 -2.02 -6.18
N ARG A 58 9.56 -1.15 -6.93
CA ARG A 58 9.94 0.17 -6.42
C ARG A 58 8.72 1.04 -6.23
N VAL A 59 8.63 1.70 -5.07
CA VAL A 59 7.48 2.54 -4.71
C VAL A 59 7.96 3.84 -4.10
N GLN A 60 7.34 4.93 -4.52
CA GLN A 60 7.46 6.23 -3.85
C GLN A 60 6.08 6.61 -3.34
N ILE A 61 6.03 7.10 -2.12
CA ILE A 61 4.77 7.49 -1.49
C ILE A 61 4.85 8.95 -1.08
N LEU A 62 3.79 9.69 -1.34
CA LEU A 62 3.67 11.08 -0.94
C LEU A 62 2.45 11.24 -0.03
N ALA A 63 2.65 11.92 1.08
CA ALA A 63 1.59 12.30 2.01
C ALA A 63 1.67 13.80 2.26
N TYR A 64 0.50 14.45 2.32
CA TYR A 64 0.40 15.88 2.63
C TYR A 64 -0.51 16.03 3.84
N THR A 65 0.04 16.49 4.96
CA THR A 65 -0.72 16.58 6.20
C THR A 65 -1.57 17.85 6.26
N LYS A 66 -2.54 17.88 7.18
CA LYS A 66 -3.36 19.07 7.41
C LYS A 66 -2.54 20.25 7.93
N TYR A 67 -1.35 20.02 8.42
CA TYR A 67 -0.42 21.06 8.87
C TYR A 67 0.53 21.51 7.77
N LYS A 68 0.24 21.14 6.52
CA LYS A 68 1.04 21.47 5.33
C LYS A 68 2.44 20.87 5.35
N GLU A 69 2.61 19.78 6.06
CA GLU A 69 3.85 18.99 6.01
C GLU A 69 3.79 18.03 4.84
N MET A 70 4.84 17.97 4.07
CA MET A 70 4.96 17.01 2.97
C MET A 70 5.92 15.90 3.38
N ILE A 71 5.47 14.66 3.30
CA ILE A 71 6.25 13.49 3.67
C ILE A 71 6.43 12.62 2.45
N ARG A 72 7.66 12.28 2.14
CA ARG A 72 7.97 11.37 1.04
C ARG A 72 8.67 10.13 1.59
N LEU A 73 8.21 8.98 1.16
CA LEU A 73 8.75 7.70 1.58
C LEU A 73 9.17 6.90 0.35
N SER A 74 10.40 6.40 0.37
CA SER A 74 10.93 5.52 -0.66
C SER A 74 11.05 4.11 -0.11
N GLY A 75 10.65 3.13 -0.90
CA GLY A 75 10.77 1.76 -0.46
C GLY A 75 10.57 0.78 -1.61
N LYS A 76 10.58 -0.48 -1.25
CA LYS A 76 10.29 -1.56 -2.18
C LYS A 76 9.18 -2.42 -1.61
N ALA A 77 8.20 -2.74 -2.45
CA ALA A 77 7.08 -3.57 -2.07
C ALA A 77 7.38 -5.03 -2.37
N TYR A 78 7.02 -5.90 -1.43
CA TYR A 78 7.17 -7.36 -1.56
C TYR A 78 5.83 -8.01 -1.29
N ALA A 79 5.50 -9.02 -2.06
CA ALA A 79 4.30 -9.80 -1.78
C ALA A 79 4.45 -10.50 -0.44
N VAL A 80 3.42 -10.44 0.38
CA VAL A 80 3.36 -11.21 1.61
C VAL A 80 3.32 -12.70 1.22
N PRO A 81 4.04 -13.59 1.95
CA PRO A 81 4.00 -15.02 1.66
C PRO A 81 2.58 -15.57 1.57
N GLU A 82 2.35 -16.54 0.70
CA GLU A 82 1.00 -17.08 0.45
C GLU A 82 0.30 -17.56 1.73
N ASN A 83 1.03 -18.17 2.65
CA ASN A 83 0.48 -18.65 3.92
C ASN A 83 0.13 -17.52 4.89
N GLU A 84 0.49 -16.28 4.60
CA GLU A 84 0.17 -15.11 5.44
C GLU A 84 -0.79 -14.14 4.74
N GLN A 85 -1.14 -14.38 3.49
CA GLN A 85 -2.04 -13.50 2.73
C GLN A 85 -3.37 -13.29 3.46
N LYS A 86 -3.99 -14.36 3.92
CA LYS A 86 -5.28 -14.29 4.61
C LYS A 86 -5.19 -13.49 5.91
N LYS A 87 -4.12 -13.69 6.68
CA LYS A 87 -3.90 -12.99 7.95
C LYS A 87 -3.92 -11.47 7.76
N TRP A 88 -3.13 -10.96 6.83
CA TRP A 88 -3.05 -9.52 6.60
C TRP A 88 -4.28 -8.96 5.89
N MET A 89 -4.90 -9.77 5.04
CA MET A 89 -6.17 -9.42 4.42
C MET A 89 -7.24 -9.18 5.49
N ASP A 90 -7.36 -10.08 6.44
CA ASP A 90 -8.33 -9.96 7.53
C ASP A 90 -8.06 -8.72 8.37
N VAL A 91 -6.79 -8.42 8.66
CA VAL A 91 -6.41 -7.22 9.42
C VAL A 91 -6.88 -5.95 8.70
N ILE A 92 -6.60 -5.83 7.41
CA ILE A 92 -6.97 -4.64 6.64
C ILE A 92 -8.49 -4.49 6.54
N PHE A 93 -9.21 -5.59 6.29
CA PHE A 93 -10.67 -5.55 6.17
C PHE A 93 -11.35 -5.28 7.50
N GLU A 94 -10.75 -5.72 8.61
CA GLU A 94 -11.28 -5.44 9.94
C GLU A 94 -11.13 -3.96 10.30
N GLU A 95 -10.02 -3.35 9.93
CA GLU A 95 -9.78 -1.93 10.16
C GLU A 95 -10.63 -1.03 9.26
N GLN A 96 -11.00 -1.51 8.07
CA GLN A 96 -11.78 -0.75 7.10
C GLN A 96 -12.96 -1.58 6.58
N PRO A 97 -14.01 -1.72 7.41
CA PRO A 97 -15.15 -2.61 7.09
C PRO A 97 -15.86 -2.31 5.77
N TYR A 98 -15.81 -1.07 5.29
CA TYR A 98 -16.46 -0.70 4.02
C TYR A 98 -15.90 -1.51 2.84
N LEU A 99 -14.69 -2.04 2.95
CA LEU A 99 -14.07 -2.84 1.88
C LEU A 99 -14.86 -4.12 1.60
N ALA A 100 -15.62 -4.62 2.57
CA ALA A 100 -16.45 -5.80 2.38
C ALA A 100 -17.54 -5.58 1.32
N ASN A 101 -17.94 -4.33 1.09
CA ASN A 101 -18.92 -3.99 0.06
C ASN A 101 -18.31 -4.01 -1.35
N VAL A 102 -17.02 -3.74 -1.45
CA VAL A 102 -16.27 -3.74 -2.73
C VAL A 102 -15.76 -5.15 -3.04
N TYR A 103 -15.30 -5.86 -2.01
CA TYR A 103 -14.73 -7.21 -2.14
C TYR A 103 -15.46 -8.15 -1.18
N PRO A 104 -16.69 -8.59 -1.52
CA PRO A 104 -17.46 -9.42 -0.61
C PRO A 104 -16.92 -10.86 -0.52
N GLY A 105 -16.87 -11.36 0.70
CA GLY A 105 -16.67 -12.78 1.01
C GLY A 105 -15.57 -13.50 0.23
N ASP A 106 -15.98 -14.46 -0.54
CA ASP A 106 -15.10 -15.39 -1.25
C ASP A 106 -14.25 -14.73 -2.33
N THR A 107 -14.70 -13.59 -2.88
CA THR A 107 -13.97 -12.94 -3.98
C THR A 107 -12.66 -12.32 -3.53
N ARG A 108 -12.54 -11.97 -2.25
CA ARG A 108 -11.32 -11.31 -1.76
C ARG A 108 -10.09 -12.20 -1.78
N GLU A 109 -10.24 -13.49 -1.47
CA GLU A 109 -9.11 -14.40 -1.45
C GLU A 109 -8.55 -14.68 -2.86
N ILE A 110 -9.41 -14.64 -3.85
CA ILE A 110 -9.04 -14.90 -5.24
C ILE A 110 -8.62 -13.61 -5.93
N GLY A 111 -9.31 -12.51 -5.63
CA GLY A 111 -9.21 -11.26 -6.38
C GLY A 111 -8.17 -10.26 -5.92
N ILE A 112 -7.60 -10.41 -4.71
CA ILE A 112 -6.64 -9.43 -4.19
C ILE A 112 -5.34 -10.08 -3.74
N LYS A 113 -4.29 -9.27 -3.71
CA LYS A 113 -2.97 -9.70 -3.26
C LYS A 113 -2.41 -8.67 -2.31
N ILE A 114 -1.89 -9.14 -1.17
CA ILE A 114 -1.36 -8.30 -0.12
C ILE A 114 0.13 -8.12 -0.30
N TYR A 115 0.59 -6.88 -0.14
CA TYR A 115 2.00 -6.50 -0.21
C TYR A 115 2.40 -5.77 1.06
N PHE A 116 3.65 -5.89 1.44
CA PHE A 116 4.21 -5.03 2.47
C PHE A 116 5.32 -4.17 1.88
N LEU A 117 5.47 -2.98 2.42
CA LEU A 117 6.51 -2.04 2.01
C LEU A 117 7.53 -1.90 3.13
N CYS A 118 8.79 -2.22 2.80
CA CYS A 118 9.91 -1.90 3.67
C CYS A 118 10.31 -0.46 3.40
N CYS A 119 10.33 0.34 4.45
CA CYS A 119 10.73 1.73 4.36
C CYS A 119 12.25 1.83 4.28
N HIS A 120 12.78 2.23 3.12
CA HIS A 120 14.21 2.46 2.95
C HIS A 120 14.59 3.87 3.39
N PHE A 121 13.72 4.83 3.14
CA PHE A 121 14.00 6.24 3.42
C PHE A 121 12.70 7.01 3.58
N CYS A 122 12.60 7.81 4.63
CA CYS A 122 11.46 8.67 4.88
C CYS A 122 11.94 10.07 5.16
N GLN A 123 11.38 11.07 4.46
CA GLN A 123 11.88 12.42 4.46
C GLN A 123 10.73 13.41 4.60
N PHE A 124 10.91 14.38 5.48
CA PHE A 124 10.05 15.57 5.53
C PHE A 124 10.61 16.58 4.53
N VAL A 125 9.75 17.03 3.65
CA VAL A 125 10.16 17.93 2.57
C VAL A 125 9.68 19.35 2.84
#